data_1c7ebbafa8326e955a9c18a526e1f211
#
_entry.id   1c7ebbafa8326e955a9c18a526e1f211
#
_cell.length_a   1.000
_cell.length_b   1.000
_cell.length_c   1.000
_cell.angle_alpha   90.00
_cell.angle_beta   90.00
_cell.angle_gamma   90.00
#
_symmetry.space_group_name_H-M   'P 1'
#
loop_
_entity.id
_entity.type
_entity.pdbx_description
1 polymer ?
#
loop_
_entity_poly.entity_id
_entity_poly.type
_entity_poly.pdbx_seq_one_letter_code
_entity_poly.pdbx_strand_id
1 'polypeptide(L)'
;MNYPFWEIPHLGSGWVIGIIAIFHVMISQFAVGGGVYLPLAERKAMRMADKETGKAWLQQLVSHSKFFLILTGVFGTVSGVGIWFAIGLTHPEATSTLIHNFVFGWAIEWVFFMVELTTIAVYYYTWNRIDPKLHLTVGWVYSIASVATLVIINGILTFMLTPGDTWIAVAGTGQEASKFWNAFFNPTYWPSLFLRAGVCTSLAGVWALITSSRIDGDKQPTLKASLVRWSVRWLVPSFVATPFLLMWYLFMVPASQRALLTLGIDTIAGGTFSTVTRIALIIVITSATIVGVAYYLAYRNPVDFNLAHALSILLLALMATGAGEYAREMLRKPFVIGRWMYSNGVRAPYVGRIDTQGYLVNSNWIWDGDGVAMPSGYSRGEAIFRGECGSCHTMNGYRAMRVLMDGRDRTGIHNFIVMLHDYKPDSPYHRFMPPMAGNLQDIDDLTNYLNAQVNPQAALVQKPLLAARR
;
A
#
# COMPACT_ATOMS: atom_id res chain seq x y z
N MET A 1 24.27 -1.96 14.15
CA MET A 1 24.40 -3.29 13.46
C MET A 1 23.33 -3.35 12.41
N ASN A 2 23.69 -3.42 11.13
CA ASN A 2 22.76 -3.54 10.00
C ASN A 2 22.60 -5.03 9.68
N TYR A 3 21.37 -5.45 9.41
CA TYR A 3 21.08 -6.80 8.95
C TYR A 3 21.17 -6.87 7.42
N PRO A 4 21.47 -8.04 6.83
CA PRO A 4 21.56 -8.16 5.38
C PRO A 4 20.20 -7.90 4.72
N PHE A 5 20.25 -7.27 3.56
CA PHE A 5 19.12 -7.05 2.70
C PHE A 5 18.52 -8.40 2.22
N TRP A 6 17.21 -8.59 2.41
CA TRP A 6 16.54 -9.83 2.03
C TRP A 6 16.19 -9.84 0.55
N GLU A 7 16.83 -10.74 -0.19
CA GLU A 7 16.52 -10.95 -1.59
C GLU A 7 15.40 -11.97 -1.77
N ILE A 8 14.50 -11.68 -2.72
CA ILE A 8 13.40 -12.56 -3.10
C ILE A 8 13.51 -12.88 -4.59
N PRO A 9 14.18 -14.00 -4.95
CA PRO A 9 14.73 -14.23 -6.30
C PRO A 9 13.69 -14.25 -7.43
N HIS A 10 12.46 -14.73 -7.18
CA HIS A 10 11.45 -14.91 -8.23
C HIS A 10 10.33 -13.88 -8.16
N LEU A 11 9.83 -13.63 -6.95
CA LEU A 11 8.69 -12.72 -6.76
C LEU A 11 9.13 -11.26 -6.76
N GLY A 12 10.31 -10.99 -6.18
CA GLY A 12 10.84 -9.64 -5.98
C GLY A 12 10.27 -8.94 -4.75
N SER A 13 11.07 -8.05 -4.19
CA SER A 13 10.75 -7.31 -2.96
C SER A 13 9.46 -6.50 -3.09
N GLY A 14 9.26 -5.84 -4.23
CA GLY A 14 8.08 -5.01 -4.48
C GLY A 14 6.77 -5.79 -4.41
N TRP A 15 6.73 -7.04 -4.89
CA TRP A 15 5.54 -7.87 -4.80
C TRP A 15 5.25 -8.34 -3.39
N VAL A 16 6.27 -8.73 -2.63
CA VAL A 16 6.07 -9.16 -1.23
C VAL A 16 5.53 -8.01 -0.40
N ILE A 17 6.12 -6.82 -0.52
CA ILE A 17 5.58 -5.61 0.14
C ILE A 17 4.15 -5.33 -0.34
N GLY A 18 3.91 -5.37 -1.65
CA GLY A 18 2.60 -5.05 -2.24
C GLY A 18 1.49 -5.98 -1.77
N ILE A 19 1.72 -7.29 -1.78
CA ILE A 19 0.72 -8.28 -1.35
C ILE A 19 0.36 -8.07 0.11
N ILE A 20 1.36 -7.99 1.01
CA ILE A 20 1.08 -7.88 2.44
C ILE A 20 0.50 -6.52 2.80
N ALA A 21 0.96 -5.44 2.15
CA ALA A 21 0.45 -4.10 2.37
C ALA A 21 -1.01 -3.95 1.90
N ILE A 22 -1.35 -4.43 0.71
CA ILE A 22 -2.74 -4.40 0.20
C ILE A 22 -3.65 -5.24 1.10
N PHE A 23 -3.21 -6.44 1.48
CA PHE A 23 -3.97 -7.30 2.39
C PHE A 23 -4.21 -6.62 3.74
N HIS A 24 -3.18 -6.05 4.37
CA HIS A 24 -3.31 -5.34 5.64
C HIS A 24 -4.21 -4.11 5.54
N VAL A 25 -4.06 -3.31 4.48
CA VAL A 25 -4.89 -2.12 4.26
C VAL A 25 -6.36 -2.50 4.11
N MET A 26 -6.68 -3.58 3.39
CA MET A 26 -8.05 -4.07 3.29
C MET A 26 -8.61 -4.46 4.66
N ILE A 27 -7.86 -5.21 5.46
CA ILE A 27 -8.26 -5.62 6.82
C ILE A 27 -8.47 -4.39 7.71
N SER A 28 -7.53 -3.46 7.72
CA SER A 28 -7.59 -2.24 8.53
C SER A 28 -8.81 -1.38 8.17
N GLN A 29 -9.10 -1.24 6.88
CA GLN A 29 -10.27 -0.48 6.42
C GLN A 29 -11.59 -1.15 6.83
N PHE A 30 -11.67 -2.49 6.81
CA PHE A 30 -12.81 -3.21 7.38
C PHE A 30 -12.91 -2.97 8.89
N ALA A 31 -11.81 -3.04 9.63
CA ALA A 31 -11.79 -2.86 11.08
C ALA A 31 -12.26 -1.44 11.46
N VAL A 32 -11.71 -0.40 10.84
CA VAL A 32 -12.10 0.99 11.07
C VAL A 32 -13.58 1.20 10.71
N GLY A 33 -14.03 0.69 9.57
CA GLY A 33 -15.44 0.77 9.17
C GLY A 33 -16.36 0.07 10.17
N GLY A 34 -15.97 -1.10 10.65
CA GLY A 34 -16.68 -1.85 11.69
C GLY A 34 -16.75 -1.10 13.01
N GLY A 35 -15.66 -0.43 13.39
CA GLY A 35 -15.58 0.41 14.57
C GLY A 35 -16.61 1.53 14.59
N VAL A 36 -16.87 2.13 13.45
CA VAL A 36 -17.92 3.16 13.31
C VAL A 36 -19.31 2.53 13.16
N TYR A 37 -19.42 1.42 12.45
CA TYR A 37 -20.70 0.76 12.17
C TYR A 37 -21.35 0.22 13.43
N LEU A 38 -20.60 -0.49 14.29
CA LEU A 38 -21.14 -1.20 15.44
C LEU A 38 -21.93 -0.29 16.42
N PRO A 39 -21.36 0.78 16.98
CA PRO A 39 -22.08 1.62 17.92
C PRO A 39 -23.25 2.38 17.30
N LEU A 40 -23.15 2.74 16.01
CA LEU A 40 -24.26 3.40 15.31
C LEU A 40 -25.41 2.43 15.04
N ALA A 41 -25.14 1.19 14.67
CA ALA A 41 -26.14 0.16 14.47
C ALA A 41 -26.79 -0.25 15.80
N GLU A 42 -26.02 -0.40 16.87
CA GLU A 42 -26.51 -0.67 18.24
C GLU A 42 -27.43 0.47 18.70
N ARG A 43 -26.98 1.71 18.63
CA ARG A 43 -27.79 2.88 18.98
C ARG A 43 -29.10 2.93 18.20
N LYS A 44 -29.06 2.57 16.90
CA LYS A 44 -30.26 2.49 16.07
C LYS A 44 -31.20 1.38 16.55
N ALA A 45 -30.69 0.19 16.80
CA ALA A 45 -31.48 -0.94 17.29
C ALA A 45 -32.18 -0.64 18.62
N MET A 46 -31.48 -0.03 19.57
CA MET A 46 -32.02 0.40 20.86
C MET A 46 -33.17 1.42 20.75
N ARG A 47 -33.17 2.22 19.66
CA ARG A 47 -34.19 3.26 19.43
C ARG A 47 -35.34 2.82 18.54
N MET A 48 -35.36 1.57 18.07
CA MET A 48 -36.45 1.07 17.25
C MET A 48 -37.77 1.04 18.04
N ALA A 49 -38.86 1.48 17.40
CA ALA A 49 -40.19 1.43 17.98
C ALA A 49 -40.67 -0.02 18.12
N ASP A 50 -40.43 -0.84 17.12
CA ASP A 50 -40.63 -2.28 17.18
C ASP A 50 -39.47 -2.93 17.97
N LYS A 51 -39.77 -3.32 19.20
CA LYS A 51 -38.80 -3.90 20.14
C LYS A 51 -38.34 -5.27 19.71
N GLU A 52 -39.14 -6.08 19.07
CA GLU A 52 -38.75 -7.40 18.58
C GLU A 52 -37.76 -7.31 17.43
N THR A 53 -38.01 -6.44 16.45
CA THR A 53 -37.03 -6.17 15.40
C THR A 53 -35.74 -5.58 15.98
N GLY A 54 -35.83 -4.68 16.98
CA GLY A 54 -34.66 -4.12 17.66
C GLY A 54 -33.80 -5.19 18.35
N LYS A 55 -34.43 -6.12 19.08
CA LYS A 55 -33.70 -7.27 19.68
C LYS A 55 -33.03 -8.16 18.64
N ALA A 56 -33.72 -8.46 17.54
CA ALA A 56 -33.18 -9.25 16.46
C ALA A 56 -31.96 -8.56 15.80
N TRP A 57 -31.99 -7.24 15.66
CA TRP A 57 -30.83 -6.45 15.23
C TRP A 57 -29.64 -6.60 16.19
N LEU A 58 -29.85 -6.46 17.49
CA LEU A 58 -28.81 -6.62 18.51
C LEU A 58 -28.18 -8.02 18.45
N GLN A 59 -28.99 -9.08 18.23
CA GLN A 59 -28.45 -10.44 18.05
C GLN A 59 -27.54 -10.56 16.82
N GLN A 60 -27.87 -9.90 15.70
CA GLN A 60 -26.99 -9.86 14.53
C GLN A 60 -25.69 -9.11 14.82
N LEU A 61 -25.74 -8.04 15.61
CA LEU A 61 -24.54 -7.27 15.97
C LEU A 61 -23.56 -8.04 16.85
N VAL A 62 -24.02 -9.02 17.63
CA VAL A 62 -23.12 -9.95 18.36
C VAL A 62 -22.23 -10.70 17.37
N SER A 63 -22.79 -11.23 16.29
CA SER A 63 -22.02 -11.90 15.25
C SER A 63 -21.08 -10.95 14.51
N HIS A 64 -21.52 -9.70 14.26
CA HIS A 64 -20.68 -8.66 13.66
C HIS A 64 -19.50 -8.32 14.56
N SER A 65 -19.71 -8.10 15.86
CA SER A 65 -18.64 -7.77 16.79
C SER A 65 -17.63 -8.91 16.91
N LYS A 66 -18.08 -10.19 16.87
CA LYS A 66 -17.18 -11.35 16.80
C LYS A 66 -16.29 -11.32 15.56
N PHE A 67 -16.88 -11.03 14.41
CA PHE A 67 -16.12 -10.94 13.16
C PHE A 67 -15.05 -9.85 13.26
N PHE A 68 -15.41 -8.64 13.70
CA PHE A 68 -14.45 -7.54 13.82
C PHE A 68 -13.39 -7.79 14.90
N LEU A 69 -13.72 -8.48 15.98
CA LEU A 69 -12.74 -8.92 16.98
C LEU A 69 -11.68 -9.84 16.35
N ILE A 70 -12.11 -10.84 15.57
CA ILE A 70 -11.19 -11.78 14.91
C ILE A 70 -10.40 -11.05 13.80
N LEU A 71 -11.08 -10.22 13.03
CA LEU A 71 -10.46 -9.46 11.94
C LEU A 71 -9.34 -8.55 12.46
N THR A 72 -9.62 -7.74 13.48
CA THR A 72 -8.65 -6.80 14.06
C THR A 72 -7.61 -7.54 14.91
N GLY A 73 -8.05 -8.43 15.81
CA GLY A 73 -7.18 -9.10 16.78
C GLY A 73 -6.26 -10.17 16.18
N VAL A 74 -6.67 -10.82 15.12
CA VAL A 74 -5.85 -11.87 14.48
C VAL A 74 -5.25 -11.36 13.16
N PHE A 75 -6.11 -11.09 12.19
CA PHE A 75 -5.64 -10.74 10.85
C PHE A 75 -4.96 -9.37 10.80
N GLY A 76 -5.50 -8.38 11.50
CA GLY A 76 -4.91 -7.05 11.61
C GLY A 76 -3.53 -7.10 12.24
N THR A 77 -3.40 -7.77 13.38
CA THR A 77 -2.14 -7.89 14.11
C THR A 77 -1.08 -8.65 13.31
N VAL A 78 -1.44 -9.85 12.80
CA VAL A 78 -0.49 -10.70 12.05
C VAL A 78 -0.01 -10.01 10.77
N SER A 79 -0.93 -9.40 10.02
CA SER A 79 -0.57 -8.70 8.79
C SER A 79 0.19 -7.39 9.05
N GLY A 80 -0.09 -6.68 10.15
CA GLY A 80 0.66 -5.50 10.58
C GLY A 80 2.11 -5.81 10.91
N VAL A 81 2.34 -6.87 11.71
CA VAL A 81 3.69 -7.38 11.96
C VAL A 81 4.36 -7.82 10.66
N GLY A 82 3.61 -8.51 9.79
CA GLY A 82 4.08 -8.95 8.48
C GLY A 82 4.54 -7.80 7.57
N ILE A 83 3.86 -6.64 7.58
CA ILE A 83 4.33 -5.46 6.85
C ILE A 83 5.68 -4.99 7.39
N TRP A 84 5.81 -4.81 8.70
CA TRP A 84 7.06 -4.39 9.31
C TRP A 84 8.21 -5.30 8.95
N PHE A 85 7.97 -6.61 9.00
CA PHE A 85 8.95 -7.62 8.60
C PHE A 85 9.33 -7.47 7.12
N ALA A 86 8.33 -7.40 6.23
CA ALA A 86 8.57 -7.31 4.80
C ALA A 86 9.33 -6.03 4.41
N ILE A 87 8.86 -4.85 4.82
CA ILE A 87 9.50 -3.57 4.46
C ILE A 87 10.86 -3.39 5.13
N GLY A 88 10.99 -3.83 6.38
CA GLY A 88 12.25 -3.73 7.13
C GLY A 88 13.38 -4.55 6.50
N LEU A 89 13.08 -5.76 6.03
CA LEU A 89 14.07 -6.64 5.41
C LEU A 89 14.33 -6.37 3.93
N THR A 90 13.30 -5.94 3.18
CA THR A 90 13.42 -5.78 1.72
C THR A 90 13.64 -4.34 1.26
N HIS A 91 13.37 -3.36 2.12
CA HIS A 91 13.57 -1.93 1.82
C HIS A 91 14.00 -1.15 3.08
N PRO A 92 15.12 -1.54 3.71
CA PRO A 92 15.50 -1.03 5.04
C PRO A 92 15.79 0.47 5.07
N GLU A 93 16.35 1.06 4.02
CA GLU A 93 16.67 2.49 3.97
C GLU A 93 15.40 3.36 4.02
N ALA A 94 14.37 3.01 3.24
CA ALA A 94 13.10 3.72 3.28
C ALA A 94 12.37 3.51 4.61
N THR A 95 12.39 2.29 5.14
CA THR A 95 11.77 1.96 6.43
C THR A 95 12.42 2.73 7.57
N SER A 96 13.76 2.74 7.62
CA SER A 96 14.51 3.52 8.61
C SER A 96 14.19 5.02 8.53
N THR A 97 14.12 5.56 7.33
CA THR A 97 13.77 6.98 7.12
C THR A 97 12.35 7.30 7.61
N LEU A 98 11.37 6.45 7.32
CA LEU A 98 9.99 6.63 7.79
C LEU A 98 9.87 6.53 9.32
N ILE A 99 10.56 5.56 9.93
CA ILE A 99 10.59 5.42 11.39
C ILE A 99 11.18 6.67 12.02
N HIS A 100 12.33 7.13 11.52
CA HIS A 100 13.02 8.27 12.06
C HIS A 100 12.19 9.57 12.02
N ASN A 101 11.53 9.81 10.89
CA ASN A 101 10.69 11.00 10.72
C ASN A 101 9.36 10.94 11.49
N PHE A 102 8.80 9.77 11.72
CA PHE A 102 7.46 9.57 12.29
C PHE A 102 7.44 8.72 13.56
N VAL A 103 8.54 8.69 14.33
CA VAL A 103 8.63 7.87 15.54
C VAL A 103 7.47 8.12 16.51
N PHE A 104 7.09 9.37 16.74
CA PHE A 104 5.95 9.71 17.58
C PHE A 104 4.61 9.32 16.95
N GLY A 105 4.48 9.45 15.63
CA GLY A 105 3.31 8.99 14.89
C GLY A 105 3.08 7.49 15.05
N TRP A 106 4.12 6.70 14.88
CA TRP A 106 4.09 5.25 15.09
C TRP A 106 3.77 4.87 16.52
N ALA A 107 4.38 5.56 17.51
CA ALA A 107 4.11 5.28 18.91
C ALA A 107 2.66 5.59 19.31
N ILE A 108 2.12 6.73 18.87
CA ILE A 108 0.73 7.12 19.15
C ILE A 108 -0.25 6.19 18.44
N GLU A 109 0.02 5.81 17.18
CA GLU A 109 -0.79 4.85 16.44
C GLU A 109 -0.88 3.52 17.19
N TRP A 110 0.26 3.01 17.67
CA TRP A 110 0.31 1.78 18.44
C TRP A 110 -0.54 1.83 19.73
N VAL A 111 -0.54 2.97 20.42
CA VAL A 111 -1.42 3.17 21.61
C VAL A 111 -2.89 3.10 21.22
N PHE A 112 -3.31 3.78 20.15
CA PHE A 112 -4.69 3.72 19.68
C PHE A 112 -5.07 2.31 19.20
N PHE A 113 -4.17 1.61 18.56
CA PHE A 113 -4.39 0.21 18.17
C PHE A 113 -4.58 -0.71 19.39
N MET A 114 -3.80 -0.52 20.47
CA MET A 114 -4.03 -1.27 21.73
C MET A 114 -5.37 -0.96 22.36
N VAL A 115 -5.80 0.30 22.35
CA VAL A 115 -7.14 0.70 22.81
C VAL A 115 -8.20 0.08 21.92
N GLU A 116 -8.03 0.06 20.61
CA GLU A 116 -8.93 -0.58 19.65
C GLU A 116 -9.10 -2.07 19.94
N LEU A 117 -8.00 -2.81 20.07
CA LEU A 117 -8.03 -4.26 20.39
C LEU A 117 -8.71 -4.56 21.72
N THR A 118 -8.37 -3.79 22.74
CA THR A 118 -8.95 -3.98 24.09
C THR A 118 -10.45 -3.69 24.06
N THR A 119 -10.85 -2.58 23.45
CA THR A 119 -12.25 -2.16 23.46
C THR A 119 -13.14 -3.04 22.59
N ILE A 120 -12.68 -3.54 21.43
CA ILE A 120 -13.46 -4.51 20.65
C ILE A 120 -13.63 -5.85 21.40
N ALA A 121 -12.60 -6.28 22.14
CA ALA A 121 -12.71 -7.48 22.97
C ALA A 121 -13.72 -7.26 24.11
N VAL A 122 -13.62 -6.15 24.85
CA VAL A 122 -14.59 -5.80 25.89
C VAL A 122 -15.99 -5.71 25.30
N TYR A 123 -16.17 -5.00 24.17
CA TYR A 123 -17.44 -4.85 23.49
C TYR A 123 -18.06 -6.22 23.13
N TYR A 124 -17.29 -7.15 22.57
CA TYR A 124 -17.80 -8.48 22.22
C TYR A 124 -18.14 -9.34 23.44
N TYR A 125 -17.28 -9.37 24.48
CA TYR A 125 -17.49 -10.26 25.64
C TYR A 125 -18.51 -9.74 26.65
N THR A 126 -18.93 -8.47 26.56
CA THR A 126 -19.85 -7.86 27.51
C THR A 126 -21.30 -7.75 26.99
N TRP A 127 -21.61 -8.25 25.79
CA TRP A 127 -22.98 -8.32 25.29
C TRP A 127 -23.92 -8.98 26.34
N ASN A 128 -25.01 -8.27 26.68
CA ASN A 128 -26.01 -8.68 27.67
C ASN A 128 -25.47 -8.92 29.09
N ARG A 129 -24.26 -8.44 29.42
CA ARG A 129 -23.63 -8.60 30.73
C ARG A 129 -23.46 -7.29 31.50
N ILE A 130 -23.48 -6.18 30.83
CA ILE A 130 -23.37 -4.85 31.42
C ILE A 130 -24.55 -3.97 30.97
N ASP A 131 -24.68 -2.81 31.61
CA ASP A 131 -25.72 -1.87 31.24
C ASP A 131 -25.61 -1.47 29.75
N PRO A 132 -26.73 -1.43 28.99
CA PRO A 132 -26.69 -1.11 27.55
C PRO A 132 -26.08 0.23 27.19
N LYS A 133 -26.20 1.25 28.07
CA LYS A 133 -25.58 2.55 27.80
C LYS A 133 -24.06 2.48 27.98
N LEU A 134 -23.60 1.74 29.00
CA LEU A 134 -22.17 1.50 29.21
C LEU A 134 -21.59 0.68 28.05
N HIS A 135 -22.29 -0.36 27.59
CA HIS A 135 -21.89 -1.16 26.42
C HIS A 135 -21.74 -0.28 25.17
N LEU A 136 -22.72 0.57 24.89
CA LEU A 136 -22.66 1.54 23.79
C LEU A 136 -21.47 2.52 23.93
N THR A 137 -21.14 2.95 25.17
CA THR A 137 -19.99 3.80 25.44
C THR A 137 -18.67 3.09 25.08
N VAL A 138 -18.51 1.82 25.42
CA VAL A 138 -17.36 0.99 24.99
C VAL A 138 -17.28 0.95 23.47
N GLY A 139 -18.40 0.77 22.77
CA GLY A 139 -18.48 0.85 21.31
C GLY A 139 -18.01 2.18 20.74
N TRP A 140 -18.32 3.30 21.39
CA TRP A 140 -17.81 4.61 20.96
C TRP A 140 -16.34 4.80 21.24
N VAL A 141 -15.79 4.27 22.32
CA VAL A 141 -14.33 4.29 22.57
C VAL A 141 -13.60 3.48 21.47
N TYR A 142 -14.14 2.30 21.14
CA TYR A 142 -13.64 1.50 20.01
C TYR A 142 -13.67 2.30 18.70
N SER A 143 -14.79 2.95 18.40
CA SER A 143 -14.96 3.78 17.18
C SER A 143 -13.93 4.92 17.12
N ILE A 144 -13.73 5.64 18.21
CA ILE A 144 -12.80 6.76 18.28
C ILE A 144 -11.36 6.25 18.09
N ALA A 145 -10.98 5.16 18.74
CA ALA A 145 -9.64 4.59 18.63
C ALA A 145 -9.34 4.15 17.19
N SER A 146 -10.25 3.42 16.55
CA SER A 146 -10.06 2.95 15.17
C SER A 146 -10.00 4.09 14.15
N VAL A 147 -10.81 5.15 14.33
CA VAL A 147 -10.71 6.35 13.47
C VAL A 147 -9.39 7.11 13.73
N ALA A 148 -8.94 7.21 14.98
CA ALA A 148 -7.67 7.85 15.31
C ALA A 148 -6.48 7.10 14.68
N THR A 149 -6.48 5.77 14.68
CA THR A 149 -5.50 4.95 13.97
C THR A 149 -5.47 5.29 12.47
N LEU A 150 -6.64 5.36 11.81
CA LEU A 150 -6.73 5.76 10.40
C LEU A 150 -6.16 7.17 10.17
N VAL A 151 -6.49 8.13 11.00
CA VAL A 151 -6.04 9.53 10.89
C VAL A 151 -4.51 9.61 10.96
N ILE A 152 -3.90 8.88 11.89
CA ILE A 152 -2.45 8.89 12.08
C ILE A 152 -1.73 8.18 10.94
N ILE A 153 -2.15 6.97 10.62
CA ILE A 153 -1.46 6.19 9.58
C ILE A 153 -1.61 6.85 8.20
N ASN A 154 -2.72 7.52 7.95
CA ASN A 154 -2.93 8.25 6.70
C ASN A 154 -1.87 9.35 6.49
N GLY A 155 -1.44 10.06 7.53
CA GLY A 155 -0.38 11.07 7.45
C GLY A 155 0.95 10.47 7.00
N ILE A 156 1.33 9.32 7.55
CA ILE A 156 2.56 8.62 7.20
C ILE A 156 2.51 8.07 5.76
N LEU A 157 1.39 7.46 5.38
CA LEU A 157 1.23 6.89 4.03
C LEU A 157 1.20 7.95 2.93
N THR A 158 0.57 9.08 3.17
CA THR A 158 0.49 10.17 2.18
C THR A 158 1.80 10.93 2.05
N PHE A 159 2.59 11.04 3.12
CA PHE A 159 3.93 11.59 3.09
C PHE A 159 4.83 10.90 2.05
N MET A 160 4.72 9.59 1.89
CA MET A 160 5.53 8.86 0.91
C MET A 160 5.32 9.36 -0.52
N LEU A 161 4.11 9.81 -0.87
CA LEU A 161 3.82 10.36 -2.21
C LEU A 161 4.13 11.86 -2.27
N THR A 162 3.72 12.62 -1.26
CA THR A 162 3.78 14.08 -1.25
C THR A 162 4.32 14.61 0.07
N PRO A 163 5.63 14.51 0.33
CA PRO A 163 6.20 14.97 1.60
C PRO A 163 6.04 16.48 1.88
N GLY A 164 5.72 17.27 0.83
CA GLY A 164 5.55 18.72 0.92
C GLY A 164 6.87 19.50 0.79
N ASP A 165 6.80 20.65 0.12
CA ASP A 165 7.99 21.47 -0.17
C ASP A 165 8.68 21.98 1.11
N THR A 166 7.90 22.28 2.15
CA THR A 166 8.42 22.76 3.45
C THR A 166 9.29 21.71 4.15
N TRP A 167 8.88 20.44 4.09
CA TRP A 167 9.68 19.36 4.66
C TRP A 167 10.90 19.05 3.77
N ILE A 168 10.72 19.03 2.45
CA ILE A 168 11.81 18.80 1.48
C ILE A 168 12.95 19.82 1.68
N ALA A 169 12.62 21.07 2.00
CA ALA A 169 13.62 22.13 2.19
C ALA A 169 14.57 21.86 3.37
N VAL A 170 14.17 21.05 4.34
CA VAL A 170 14.99 20.69 5.51
C VAL A 170 15.43 19.22 5.52
N ALA A 171 15.01 18.44 4.54
CA ALA A 171 15.32 17.02 4.47
C ALA A 171 16.84 16.77 4.34
N GLY A 172 17.41 15.93 5.20
CA GLY A 172 18.84 15.62 5.25
C GLY A 172 19.68 16.64 6.02
N THR A 173 19.07 17.68 6.61
CA THR A 173 19.79 18.71 7.40
C THR A 173 19.80 18.44 8.90
N GLY A 174 19.09 17.42 9.38
CA GLY A 174 18.88 17.16 10.81
C GLY A 174 17.78 18.01 11.45
N GLN A 175 17.07 18.83 10.67
CA GLN A 175 15.98 19.69 11.14
C GLN A 175 14.59 19.21 10.76
N GLU A 176 14.46 17.99 10.29
CA GLU A 176 13.21 17.39 9.81
C GLU A 176 12.10 17.41 10.86
N ALA A 177 12.46 17.20 12.13
CA ALA A 177 11.53 17.24 13.26
C ALA A 177 10.84 18.60 13.40
N SER A 178 11.49 19.71 13.04
CA SER A 178 10.89 21.06 13.07
C SER A 178 9.73 21.21 12.08
N LYS A 179 9.66 20.36 11.07
CA LYS A 179 8.63 20.36 10.02
C LYS A 179 7.73 19.13 10.08
N PHE A 180 7.67 18.45 11.23
CA PHE A 180 6.84 17.26 11.42
C PHE A 180 5.38 17.46 11.01
N TRP A 181 4.73 18.52 11.45
CA TRP A 181 3.34 18.79 11.14
C TRP A 181 3.10 19.14 9.66
N ASN A 182 4.08 19.75 8.99
CA ASN A 182 4.00 20.00 7.55
C ASN A 182 4.11 18.69 6.76
N ALA A 183 4.97 17.79 7.19
CA ALA A 183 5.10 16.43 6.62
C ALA A 183 3.84 15.60 6.89
N PHE A 184 3.31 15.66 8.09
CA PHE A 184 2.14 14.90 8.51
C PHE A 184 0.87 15.36 7.77
N PHE A 185 0.57 16.66 7.76
CA PHE A 185 -0.53 17.26 7.03
C PHE A 185 -0.12 17.68 5.60
N ASN A 186 0.56 16.78 4.91
CA ASN A 186 1.06 16.98 3.55
C ASN A 186 -0.07 17.23 2.52
N PRO A 187 0.26 17.64 1.27
CA PRO A 187 -0.76 18.05 0.29
C PRO A 187 -1.84 17.01 0.02
N THR A 188 -1.54 15.72 0.03
CA THR A 188 -2.54 14.68 -0.25
C THR A 188 -3.23 14.12 1.01
N TYR A 189 -2.94 14.64 2.19
CA TYR A 189 -3.48 14.15 3.47
C TYR A 189 -5.02 14.12 3.51
N TRP A 190 -5.65 15.26 3.28
CA TRP A 190 -7.11 15.38 3.40
C TRP A 190 -7.88 14.59 2.34
N PRO A 191 -7.59 14.72 1.05
CA PRO A 191 -8.30 13.93 0.05
C PRO A 191 -8.11 12.42 0.24
N SER A 192 -6.91 11.99 0.67
CA SER A 192 -6.66 10.60 1.02
C SER A 192 -7.49 10.14 2.23
N LEU A 193 -7.55 10.94 3.29
CA LEU A 193 -8.31 10.61 4.49
C LEU A 193 -9.80 10.40 4.19
N PHE A 194 -10.41 11.33 3.43
CA PHE A 194 -11.81 11.18 3.05
C PHE A 194 -12.05 10.00 2.11
N LEU A 195 -11.14 9.77 1.16
CA LEU A 195 -11.24 8.61 0.28
C LEU A 195 -11.16 7.29 1.08
N ARG A 196 -10.22 7.17 2.02
CA ARG A 196 -10.07 6.01 2.90
C ARG A 196 -11.26 5.84 3.84
N ALA A 197 -11.76 6.93 4.42
CA ALA A 197 -12.98 6.88 5.24
C ALA A 197 -14.19 6.37 4.45
N GLY A 198 -14.32 6.81 3.19
CA GLY A 198 -15.33 6.28 2.26
C GLY A 198 -15.19 4.78 2.03
N VAL A 199 -13.97 4.29 1.82
CA VAL A 199 -13.72 2.84 1.69
C VAL A 199 -14.04 2.10 2.98
N CYS A 200 -13.64 2.59 4.15
CA CYS A 200 -13.95 1.98 5.45
C CYS A 200 -15.46 1.82 5.65
N THR A 201 -16.23 2.88 5.43
CA THR A 201 -17.69 2.84 5.56
C THR A 201 -18.32 1.87 4.55
N SER A 202 -17.84 1.86 3.31
CA SER A 202 -18.32 0.94 2.29
C SER A 202 -18.10 -0.53 2.67
N LEU A 203 -16.91 -0.87 3.13
CA LEU A 203 -16.56 -2.25 3.50
C LEU A 203 -17.36 -2.74 4.71
N ALA A 204 -17.64 -1.87 5.69
CA ALA A 204 -18.57 -2.20 6.78
C ALA A 204 -19.99 -2.48 6.25
N GLY A 205 -20.46 -1.68 5.31
CA GLY A 205 -21.75 -1.90 4.62
C GLY A 205 -21.76 -3.22 3.82
N VAL A 206 -20.67 -3.57 3.14
CA VAL A 206 -20.52 -4.84 2.42
C VAL A 206 -20.63 -6.03 3.37
N TRP A 207 -19.93 -5.99 4.51
CA TRP A 207 -20.04 -7.07 5.51
C TRP A 207 -21.45 -7.20 6.06
N ALA A 208 -22.08 -6.06 6.36
CA ALA A 208 -23.47 -6.05 6.81
C ALA A 208 -24.44 -6.60 5.75
N LEU A 209 -24.20 -6.38 4.46
CA LEU A 209 -24.96 -7.00 3.37
C LEU A 209 -24.75 -8.50 3.31
N ILE A 210 -23.52 -9.00 3.50
CA ILE A 210 -23.22 -10.44 3.51
C ILE A 210 -23.98 -11.14 4.64
N THR A 211 -23.98 -10.58 5.85
CA THR A 211 -24.68 -11.19 6.97
C THR A 211 -26.19 -11.09 6.83
N SER A 212 -26.71 -9.95 6.36
CA SER A 212 -28.14 -9.74 6.14
C SER A 212 -28.70 -10.61 5.01
N SER A 213 -27.89 -10.92 3.98
CA SER A 213 -28.29 -11.79 2.86
C SER A 213 -28.59 -13.23 3.29
N ARG A 214 -28.05 -13.67 4.43
CA ARG A 214 -28.25 -15.01 4.99
C ARG A 214 -29.55 -15.16 5.80
N ILE A 215 -30.23 -14.04 6.08
CA ILE A 215 -31.51 -14.06 6.78
C ILE A 215 -32.55 -14.63 5.81
N ASP A 216 -33.37 -15.56 6.31
CA ASP A 216 -34.47 -16.15 5.57
C ASP A 216 -35.56 -15.06 5.32
N GLY A 217 -35.74 -14.72 4.04
CA GLY A 217 -36.67 -13.66 3.64
C GLY A 217 -38.13 -14.05 3.81
N ASP A 218 -38.47 -15.34 3.74
CA ASP A 218 -39.83 -15.82 3.93
C ASP A 218 -40.24 -15.82 5.40
N LYS A 219 -39.30 -16.17 6.28
CA LYS A 219 -39.55 -16.20 7.74
C LYS A 219 -39.43 -14.85 8.42
N GLN A 220 -38.51 -13.98 7.97
CA GLN A 220 -38.18 -12.72 8.61
C GLN A 220 -38.05 -11.55 7.61
N PRO A 221 -39.06 -11.28 6.79
CA PRO A 221 -38.97 -10.30 5.70
C PRO A 221 -38.68 -8.89 6.20
N THR A 222 -39.31 -8.48 7.30
CA THR A 222 -39.14 -7.13 7.91
C THR A 222 -37.72 -6.94 8.42
N LEU A 223 -37.19 -7.92 9.14
CA LEU A 223 -35.81 -7.86 9.65
C LEU A 223 -34.81 -7.78 8.52
N LYS A 224 -34.91 -8.69 7.54
CA LYS A 224 -34.03 -8.74 6.37
C LYS A 224 -34.07 -7.43 5.59
N ALA A 225 -35.26 -6.94 5.26
CA ALA A 225 -35.44 -5.70 4.53
C ALA A 225 -34.85 -4.48 5.28
N SER A 226 -35.03 -4.42 6.60
CA SER A 226 -34.51 -3.31 7.40
C SER A 226 -32.98 -3.31 7.45
N LEU A 227 -32.34 -4.47 7.64
CA LEU A 227 -30.88 -4.64 7.68
C LEU A 227 -30.24 -4.41 6.32
N VAL A 228 -30.77 -5.00 5.25
CA VAL A 228 -30.27 -4.80 3.89
C VAL A 228 -30.32 -3.33 3.48
N ARG A 229 -31.46 -2.64 3.69
CA ARG A 229 -31.57 -1.21 3.38
C ARG A 229 -30.65 -0.33 4.22
N TRP A 230 -30.43 -0.67 5.48
CA TRP A 230 -29.46 0.02 6.32
C TRP A 230 -28.03 -0.14 5.81
N SER A 231 -27.66 -1.35 5.44
CA SER A 231 -26.32 -1.66 4.90
C SER A 231 -26.04 -0.91 3.58
N VAL A 232 -27.03 -0.82 2.70
CA VAL A 232 -26.91 -0.05 1.45
C VAL A 232 -26.64 1.44 1.71
N ARG A 233 -27.20 2.02 2.77
CA ARG A 233 -26.94 3.42 3.14
C ARG A 233 -25.50 3.68 3.57
N TRP A 234 -24.77 2.66 4.00
CA TRP A 234 -23.32 2.74 4.29
C TRP A 234 -22.48 2.64 3.03
N LEU A 235 -22.96 1.92 2.06
CA LEU A 235 -22.23 1.60 0.83
C LEU A 235 -22.38 2.67 -0.25
N VAL A 236 -23.61 3.00 -0.62
CA VAL A 236 -23.89 3.80 -1.82
C VAL A 236 -23.31 5.21 -1.76
N PRO A 237 -23.46 6.01 -0.66
CA PRO A 237 -22.91 7.36 -0.61
C PRO A 237 -21.40 7.40 -0.82
N SER A 238 -20.68 6.43 -0.27
CA SER A 238 -19.21 6.34 -0.38
C SER A 238 -18.77 6.08 -1.82
N PHE A 239 -19.41 5.14 -2.51
CA PHE A 239 -19.08 4.85 -3.90
C PHE A 239 -19.50 5.96 -4.87
N VAL A 240 -20.57 6.69 -4.58
CA VAL A 240 -20.95 7.90 -5.33
C VAL A 240 -19.91 9.00 -5.13
N ALA A 241 -19.38 9.16 -3.93
CA ALA A 241 -18.37 10.18 -3.62
C ALA A 241 -16.98 9.82 -4.19
N THR A 242 -16.68 8.53 -4.38
CA THR A 242 -15.34 8.04 -4.79
C THR A 242 -14.76 8.74 -6.03
N PRO A 243 -15.47 8.93 -7.17
CA PRO A 243 -14.91 9.61 -8.33
C PRO A 243 -14.47 11.07 -8.03
N PHE A 244 -15.25 11.79 -7.24
CA PHE A 244 -14.97 13.18 -6.86
C PHE A 244 -13.78 13.27 -5.89
N LEU A 245 -13.71 12.35 -4.92
CA LEU A 245 -12.60 12.28 -3.98
C LEU A 245 -11.30 11.84 -4.68
N LEU A 246 -11.39 10.92 -5.63
CA LEU A 246 -10.26 10.51 -6.46
C LEU A 246 -9.77 11.68 -7.32
N MET A 247 -10.66 12.44 -7.91
CA MET A 247 -10.32 13.63 -8.69
C MET A 247 -9.63 14.67 -7.81
N TRP A 248 -10.17 14.97 -6.62
CA TRP A 248 -9.51 15.87 -5.66
C TRP A 248 -8.11 15.36 -5.28
N TYR A 249 -7.98 14.07 -4.98
CA TYR A 249 -6.68 13.46 -4.70
C TYR A 249 -5.69 13.68 -5.84
N LEU A 250 -6.08 13.41 -7.08
CA LEU A 250 -5.23 13.58 -8.25
C LEU A 250 -4.82 15.04 -8.50
N PHE A 251 -5.69 16.01 -8.19
CA PHE A 251 -5.34 17.43 -8.29
C PHE A 251 -4.26 17.86 -7.27
N MET A 252 -4.21 17.21 -6.11
CA MET A 252 -3.20 17.49 -5.09
C MET A 252 -1.87 16.77 -5.33
N VAL A 253 -1.81 15.81 -6.25
CA VAL A 253 -0.57 15.16 -6.67
C VAL A 253 0.26 16.13 -7.52
N PRO A 254 1.58 16.27 -7.31
CA PRO A 254 2.45 17.15 -8.09
C PRO A 254 2.37 16.89 -9.60
N ALA A 255 2.51 17.95 -10.41
CA ALA A 255 2.37 17.88 -11.88
C ALA A 255 3.34 16.86 -12.51
N SER A 256 4.59 16.78 -12.01
CA SER A 256 5.58 15.81 -12.47
C SER A 256 5.14 14.35 -12.28
N GLN A 257 4.44 14.04 -11.18
CA GLN A 257 3.92 12.71 -10.92
C GLN A 257 2.58 12.46 -11.63
N ARG A 258 1.76 13.51 -11.83
CA ARG A 258 0.55 13.40 -12.66
C ARG A 258 0.87 13.07 -14.13
N ALA A 259 2.03 13.44 -14.62
CA ALA A 259 2.47 13.05 -15.96
C ALA A 259 2.57 11.53 -16.16
N LEU A 260 2.69 10.74 -15.06
CA LEU A 260 2.62 9.28 -15.13
C LEU A 260 1.22 8.76 -15.53
N LEU A 261 0.17 9.57 -15.39
CA LEU A 261 -1.16 9.22 -15.91
C LEU A 261 -1.16 9.06 -17.43
N THR A 262 -0.32 9.80 -18.13
CA THR A 262 -0.21 9.79 -19.60
C THR A 262 0.91 8.91 -20.13
N LEU A 263 1.91 8.60 -19.30
CA LEU A 263 3.15 7.94 -19.71
C LEU A 263 2.98 6.51 -20.23
N GLY A 264 1.97 5.83 -20.01
CA GLY A 264 1.86 4.41 -20.42
C GLY A 264 1.40 4.21 -21.86
N ILE A 265 1.19 5.28 -22.59
CA ILE A 265 0.60 5.21 -23.92
C ILE A 265 1.61 4.75 -24.95
N ASP A 266 2.86 5.22 -24.85
CA ASP A 266 3.84 5.11 -25.91
C ASP A 266 4.90 4.02 -25.71
N THR A 267 5.09 3.50 -24.52
CA THR A 267 6.33 2.74 -24.21
C THR A 267 6.18 1.22 -24.09
N ILE A 268 4.99 0.65 -23.91
CA ILE A 268 4.88 -0.79 -23.55
C ILE A 268 3.81 -1.56 -24.35
N ALA A 269 3.38 -1.17 -25.46
CA ALA A 269 2.49 -2.00 -26.31
C ALA A 269 1.29 -1.24 -26.90
N GLY A 270 1.49 -0.20 -27.62
CA GLY A 270 0.44 0.35 -28.53
C GLY A 270 -0.93 0.56 -27.87
N GLY A 271 -0.98 0.80 -26.58
CA GLY A 271 -2.23 0.90 -25.81
C GLY A 271 -2.64 2.35 -25.58
N THR A 272 -3.90 2.63 -25.80
CA THR A 272 -4.52 3.95 -25.75
C THR A 272 -4.54 4.61 -24.37
N PHE A 273 -4.23 3.85 -23.28
CA PHE A 273 -4.31 4.35 -21.90
C PHE A 273 -3.14 3.88 -21.05
N SER A 274 -2.61 4.76 -20.22
CA SER A 274 -1.61 4.39 -19.20
C SER A 274 -2.17 3.36 -18.21
N THR A 275 -1.29 2.61 -17.57
CA THR A 275 -1.68 1.67 -16.50
C THR A 275 -2.49 2.36 -15.42
N VAL A 276 -2.09 3.57 -15.01
CA VAL A 276 -2.80 4.34 -13.98
C VAL A 276 -4.18 4.77 -14.46
N THR A 277 -4.31 5.21 -15.71
CA THR A 277 -5.61 5.57 -16.30
C THR A 277 -6.55 4.36 -16.41
N ARG A 278 -6.04 3.20 -16.85
CA ARG A 278 -6.82 1.95 -16.87
C ARG A 278 -7.32 1.57 -15.48
N ILE A 279 -6.48 1.68 -14.46
CA ILE A 279 -6.85 1.39 -13.08
C ILE A 279 -7.90 2.38 -12.58
N ALA A 280 -7.75 3.66 -12.88
CA ALA A 280 -8.75 4.68 -12.52
C ALA A 280 -10.11 4.38 -13.17
N LEU A 281 -10.15 3.97 -14.44
CA LEU A 281 -11.37 3.53 -15.12
C LEU A 281 -11.97 2.28 -14.46
N ILE A 282 -11.16 1.29 -14.09
CA ILE A 282 -11.62 0.10 -13.36
C ILE A 282 -12.28 0.53 -12.05
N ILE A 283 -11.68 1.43 -11.27
CA ILE A 283 -12.25 1.93 -10.02
C ILE A 283 -13.60 2.60 -10.27
N VAL A 284 -13.71 3.46 -11.27
CA VAL A 284 -14.95 4.18 -11.58
C VAL A 284 -16.04 3.22 -12.05
N ILE A 285 -15.73 2.32 -12.98
CA ILE A 285 -16.71 1.34 -13.53
C ILE A 285 -17.18 0.38 -12.42
N THR A 286 -16.27 -0.16 -11.62
CA THR A 286 -16.64 -1.05 -10.51
C THR A 286 -17.45 -0.32 -9.45
N SER A 287 -17.13 0.93 -9.13
CA SER A 287 -17.91 1.75 -8.20
C SER A 287 -19.33 1.99 -8.73
N ALA A 288 -19.49 2.33 -9.99
CA ALA A 288 -20.80 2.50 -10.63
C ALA A 288 -21.61 1.19 -10.64
N THR A 289 -20.96 0.07 -10.93
CA THR A 289 -21.59 -1.26 -10.90
C THR A 289 -22.07 -1.61 -9.49
N ILE A 290 -21.24 -1.37 -8.47
CA ILE A 290 -21.61 -1.60 -7.07
C ILE A 290 -22.83 -0.76 -6.70
N VAL A 291 -22.87 0.52 -7.05
CA VAL A 291 -24.02 1.41 -6.80
C VAL A 291 -25.27 0.87 -7.48
N GLY A 292 -25.17 0.45 -8.76
CA GLY A 292 -26.29 -0.12 -9.49
C GLY A 292 -26.82 -1.41 -8.84
N VAL A 293 -25.94 -2.37 -8.55
CA VAL A 293 -26.31 -3.64 -7.90
C VAL A 293 -26.91 -3.38 -6.51
N ALA A 294 -26.28 -2.54 -5.70
CA ALA A 294 -26.75 -2.22 -4.35
C ALA A 294 -28.11 -1.51 -4.40
N TYR A 295 -28.34 -0.61 -5.34
CA TYR A 295 -29.62 0.10 -5.46
C TYR A 295 -30.73 -0.81 -5.97
N TYR A 296 -30.53 -1.49 -7.12
CA TYR A 296 -31.58 -2.27 -7.75
C TYR A 296 -31.87 -3.58 -7.02
N LEU A 297 -30.85 -4.32 -6.60
CA LEU A 297 -31.02 -5.66 -6.00
C LEU A 297 -31.15 -5.60 -4.47
N ALA A 298 -30.40 -4.72 -3.78
CA ALA A 298 -30.47 -4.68 -2.33
C ALA A 298 -31.47 -3.66 -1.80
N TYR A 299 -31.49 -2.41 -2.30
CA TYR A 299 -32.38 -1.38 -1.76
C TYR A 299 -33.83 -1.55 -2.21
N ARG A 300 -34.05 -1.79 -3.51
CA ARG A 300 -35.39 -1.97 -4.10
C ARG A 300 -35.99 -3.32 -3.75
N ASN A 301 -35.21 -4.39 -3.79
CA ASN A 301 -35.67 -5.78 -3.57
C ASN A 301 -34.92 -6.44 -2.40
N PRO A 302 -35.02 -5.91 -1.15
CA PRO A 302 -34.18 -6.37 -0.04
C PRO A 302 -34.49 -7.78 0.45
N VAL A 303 -35.71 -8.29 0.24
CA VAL A 303 -36.12 -9.64 0.67
C VAL A 303 -35.48 -10.68 -0.23
N ASP A 304 -35.41 -10.43 -1.53
CA ASP A 304 -34.81 -11.34 -2.53
C ASP A 304 -33.28 -11.24 -2.60
N PHE A 305 -32.69 -10.26 -1.92
CA PHE A 305 -31.24 -10.10 -1.88
C PHE A 305 -30.57 -11.30 -1.20
N ASN A 306 -29.67 -11.96 -1.93
CA ASN A 306 -29.04 -13.20 -1.51
C ASN A 306 -27.52 -13.10 -1.39
N LEU A 307 -26.90 -14.19 -0.93
CA LEU A 307 -25.47 -14.25 -0.70
C LEU A 307 -24.63 -14.06 -1.99
N ALA A 308 -25.10 -14.54 -3.13
CA ALA A 308 -24.38 -14.35 -4.39
C ALA A 308 -24.27 -12.87 -4.77
N HIS A 309 -25.36 -12.11 -4.61
CA HIS A 309 -25.35 -10.65 -4.79
C HIS A 309 -24.37 -9.95 -3.84
N ALA A 310 -24.36 -10.35 -2.56
CA ALA A 310 -23.46 -9.76 -1.55
C ALA A 310 -21.99 -10.07 -1.82
N LEU A 311 -21.66 -11.30 -2.23
CA LEU A 311 -20.30 -11.70 -2.61
C LEU A 311 -19.82 -11.01 -3.88
N SER A 312 -20.70 -10.79 -4.86
CA SER A 312 -20.37 -10.01 -6.06
C SER A 312 -19.98 -8.58 -5.70
N ILE A 313 -20.74 -7.93 -4.80
CA ILE A 313 -20.38 -6.59 -4.28
C ILE A 313 -19.04 -6.62 -3.53
N LEU A 314 -18.80 -7.64 -2.71
CA LEU A 314 -17.52 -7.80 -2.00
C LEU A 314 -16.35 -7.89 -2.97
N LEU A 315 -16.42 -8.76 -3.97
CA LEU A 315 -15.35 -8.95 -4.95
C LEU A 315 -15.06 -7.64 -5.71
N LEU A 316 -16.10 -6.94 -6.15
CA LEU A 316 -15.95 -5.64 -6.83
C LEU A 316 -15.33 -4.59 -5.89
N ALA A 317 -15.75 -4.54 -4.62
CA ALA A 317 -15.21 -3.60 -3.65
C ALA A 317 -13.73 -3.87 -3.32
N LEU A 318 -13.35 -5.14 -3.15
CA LEU A 318 -11.95 -5.54 -2.95
C LEU A 318 -11.09 -5.24 -4.17
N MET A 319 -11.62 -5.49 -5.37
CA MET A 319 -10.94 -5.16 -6.63
C MET A 319 -10.71 -3.64 -6.76
N ALA A 320 -11.72 -2.83 -6.50
CA ALA A 320 -11.60 -1.38 -6.56
C ALA A 320 -10.59 -0.84 -5.51
N THR A 321 -10.62 -1.38 -4.29
CA THR A 321 -9.70 -0.99 -3.21
C THR A 321 -8.26 -1.38 -3.56
N GLY A 322 -8.02 -2.62 -3.98
CA GLY A 322 -6.70 -3.10 -4.39
C GLY A 322 -6.14 -2.34 -5.59
N ALA A 323 -7.00 -2.04 -6.57
CA ALA A 323 -6.64 -1.22 -7.73
C ALA A 323 -6.24 0.20 -7.30
N GLY A 324 -6.93 0.80 -6.32
CA GLY A 324 -6.60 2.12 -5.78
C GLY A 324 -5.23 2.16 -5.10
N GLU A 325 -4.90 1.16 -4.29
CA GLU A 325 -3.59 1.06 -3.63
C GLU A 325 -2.46 0.82 -4.67
N TYR A 326 -2.72 0.01 -5.69
CA TYR A 326 -1.76 -0.19 -6.78
C TYR A 326 -1.53 1.09 -7.59
N ALA A 327 -2.60 1.86 -7.90
CA ALA A 327 -2.49 3.14 -8.58
C ALA A 327 -1.63 4.14 -7.77
N ARG A 328 -1.83 4.20 -6.45
CA ARG A 328 -1.03 5.03 -5.54
C ARG A 328 0.45 4.67 -5.61
N GLU A 329 0.79 3.39 -5.65
CA GLU A 329 2.16 2.91 -5.79
C GLU A 329 2.78 3.34 -7.13
N MET A 330 2.02 3.23 -8.21
CA MET A 330 2.49 3.65 -9.55
C MET A 330 2.72 5.17 -9.65
N LEU A 331 1.85 5.97 -9.03
CA LEU A 331 1.99 7.44 -9.01
C LEU A 331 3.23 7.92 -8.24
N ARG A 332 3.77 7.10 -7.36
CA ARG A 332 4.95 7.43 -6.55
C ARG A 332 6.26 7.30 -7.32
N LYS A 333 6.31 6.50 -8.41
CA LYS A 333 7.53 6.25 -9.19
C LYS A 333 8.12 7.55 -9.75
N PRO A 334 9.46 7.64 -9.85
CA PRO A 334 10.50 6.67 -9.49
C PRO A 334 10.87 6.66 -7.99
N PHE A 335 10.12 7.34 -7.15
CA PHE A 335 10.44 7.52 -5.72
C PHE A 335 9.71 6.53 -4.82
N VAL A 336 10.26 6.27 -3.65
CA VAL A 336 9.60 5.69 -2.49
C VAL A 336 9.15 6.78 -1.51
N ILE A 337 9.90 7.87 -1.40
CA ILE A 337 9.48 9.13 -0.75
C ILE A 337 9.65 10.23 -1.78
N GLY A 338 8.55 10.83 -2.20
CA GLY A 338 8.50 11.74 -3.33
C GLY A 338 9.58 12.82 -3.29
N ARG A 339 10.35 12.96 -4.37
CA ARG A 339 11.44 13.93 -4.55
C ARG A 339 12.63 13.79 -3.58
N TRP A 340 12.53 12.93 -2.56
CA TRP A 340 13.58 12.76 -1.57
C TRP A 340 14.37 11.46 -1.74
N MET A 341 13.67 10.34 -1.85
CA MET A 341 14.31 9.02 -1.92
C MET A 341 13.73 8.22 -3.08
N TYR A 342 14.61 7.76 -3.95
CA TYR A 342 14.24 6.87 -5.05
C TYR A 342 13.78 5.50 -4.55
N SER A 343 13.09 4.75 -5.41
CA SER A 343 12.56 3.42 -5.07
C SER A 343 13.63 2.34 -4.87
N ASN A 344 14.89 2.61 -5.20
CA ASN A 344 16.06 1.80 -4.84
C ASN A 344 16.71 2.20 -3.49
N GLY A 345 16.13 3.16 -2.76
CA GLY A 345 16.65 3.63 -1.47
C GLY A 345 17.70 4.75 -1.57
N VAL A 346 18.14 5.12 -2.76
CA VAL A 346 19.07 6.22 -2.97
C VAL A 346 18.38 7.55 -2.72
N ARG A 347 18.97 8.39 -1.88
CA ARG A 347 18.47 9.75 -1.61
C ARG A 347 18.87 10.67 -2.75
N ALA A 348 17.90 11.35 -3.37
CA ALA A 348 18.13 12.16 -4.54
C ALA A 348 19.28 13.20 -4.39
N PRO A 349 19.43 13.92 -3.26
CA PRO A 349 20.55 14.86 -3.08
C PRO A 349 21.94 14.19 -2.99
N TYR A 350 21.99 12.86 -2.80
CA TYR A 350 23.25 12.14 -2.59
C TYR A 350 23.78 11.47 -3.86
N VAL A 351 23.01 11.49 -4.96
CA VAL A 351 23.40 10.87 -6.23
C VAL A 351 24.78 11.35 -6.67
N GLY A 352 25.03 12.65 -6.78
CA GLY A 352 26.34 13.17 -7.21
C GLY A 352 27.52 12.78 -6.30
N ARG A 353 27.30 12.62 -4.99
CA ARG A 353 28.31 12.06 -4.08
C ARG A 353 28.57 10.59 -4.36
N ILE A 354 27.52 9.82 -4.58
CA ILE A 354 27.61 8.39 -4.89
C ILE A 354 28.30 8.17 -6.24
N ASP A 355 28.02 8.99 -7.25
CA ASP A 355 28.67 8.94 -8.57
C ASP A 355 30.19 9.19 -8.47
N THR A 356 30.62 9.97 -7.48
CA THR A 356 32.05 10.24 -7.24
C THR A 356 32.72 9.15 -6.43
N GLN A 357 32.09 8.71 -5.35
CA GLN A 357 32.69 7.81 -4.34
C GLN A 357 32.42 6.32 -4.61
N GLY A 358 31.37 6.03 -5.35
CA GLY A 358 30.86 4.68 -5.60
C GLY A 358 29.66 4.32 -4.74
N TYR A 359 28.80 3.44 -5.27
CA TYR A 359 27.57 2.99 -4.64
C TYR A 359 27.82 2.18 -3.36
N LEU A 360 28.68 1.18 -3.46
CA LEU A 360 28.90 0.25 -2.35
C LEU A 360 29.46 0.93 -1.10
N VAL A 361 30.32 1.93 -1.25
CA VAL A 361 30.90 2.70 -0.13
C VAL A 361 29.81 3.53 0.60
N ASN A 362 28.76 3.92 -0.10
CA ASN A 362 27.66 4.71 0.44
C ASN A 362 26.43 3.88 0.83
N SER A 363 26.47 2.56 0.65
CA SER A 363 25.38 1.65 1.01
C SER A 363 25.54 1.14 2.44
N ASN A 364 24.50 1.33 3.27
CA ASN A 364 24.50 0.88 4.67
C ASN A 364 24.00 -0.56 4.86
N TRP A 365 23.38 -1.16 3.82
CA TRP A 365 22.59 -2.38 3.96
C TRP A 365 23.11 -3.55 3.11
N ILE A 366 24.01 -3.28 2.15
CA ILE A 366 24.58 -4.28 1.25
C ILE A 366 25.85 -4.89 1.84
N TRP A 367 26.59 -4.13 2.64
CA TRP A 367 27.78 -4.57 3.35
C TRP A 367 27.45 -5.32 4.63
N ASP A 368 28.40 -6.13 5.14
CA ASP A 368 28.38 -6.55 6.51
C ASP A 368 28.44 -5.29 7.43
N GLY A 369 27.95 -5.41 8.67
CA GLY A 369 27.64 -4.28 9.54
C GLY A 369 28.71 -3.20 9.77
N ASP A 370 29.96 -3.46 9.38
CA ASP A 370 31.07 -2.53 9.57
C ASP A 370 31.49 -1.82 8.28
N GLY A 371 30.84 -2.08 7.15
CA GLY A 371 31.14 -1.47 5.85
C GLY A 371 32.50 -1.85 5.25
N VAL A 372 33.15 -2.86 5.79
CA VAL A 372 34.54 -3.24 5.45
C VAL A 372 34.60 -4.39 4.44
N ALA A 373 33.64 -5.29 4.47
CA ALA A 373 33.62 -6.45 3.57
C ALA A 373 32.22 -6.69 2.99
N MET A 374 32.17 -7.08 1.71
CA MET A 374 30.92 -7.58 1.12
C MET A 374 30.51 -8.91 1.76
N PRO A 375 29.20 -9.16 1.91
CA PRO A 375 28.72 -10.46 2.31
C PRO A 375 29.39 -11.56 1.46
N SER A 376 29.86 -12.63 2.10
CA SER A 376 30.53 -13.72 1.40
C SER A 376 29.62 -14.30 0.32
N GLY A 377 30.16 -14.54 -0.88
CA GLY A 377 29.45 -15.14 -1.99
C GLY A 377 28.92 -14.18 -3.04
N TYR A 378 29.01 -12.87 -2.85
CA TYR A 378 28.61 -11.90 -3.86
C TYR A 378 29.79 -11.25 -4.59
N SER A 379 29.66 -11.11 -5.91
CA SER A 379 30.53 -10.22 -6.68
C SER A 379 30.11 -8.77 -6.45
N ARG A 380 31.01 -7.79 -6.73
CA ARG A 380 30.66 -6.36 -6.65
C ARG A 380 29.46 -6.03 -7.53
N GLY A 381 29.46 -6.52 -8.77
CA GLY A 381 28.34 -6.27 -9.71
C GLY A 381 27.01 -6.87 -9.23
N GLU A 382 27.06 -8.03 -8.57
CA GLU A 382 25.86 -8.63 -7.96
C GLU A 382 25.35 -7.81 -6.78
N ALA A 383 26.24 -7.32 -5.92
CA ALA A 383 25.87 -6.45 -4.80
C ALA A 383 25.24 -5.13 -5.28
N ILE A 384 25.80 -4.52 -6.32
CA ILE A 384 25.23 -3.33 -6.96
C ILE A 384 23.84 -3.64 -7.55
N PHE A 385 23.69 -4.75 -8.27
CA PHE A 385 22.40 -5.16 -8.81
C PHE A 385 21.33 -5.31 -7.71
N ARG A 386 21.68 -5.93 -6.60
CA ARG A 386 20.77 -6.10 -5.46
C ARG A 386 20.30 -4.77 -4.88
N GLY A 387 21.22 -3.84 -4.69
CA GLY A 387 20.91 -2.54 -4.13
C GLY A 387 20.17 -1.61 -5.10
N GLU A 388 20.70 -1.45 -6.30
CA GLU A 388 20.18 -0.51 -7.29
C GLU A 388 18.94 -1.02 -8.06
N CYS A 389 18.90 -2.33 -8.36
CA CYS A 389 17.89 -2.89 -9.26
C CYS A 389 16.89 -3.81 -8.53
N GLY A 390 17.34 -4.48 -7.45
CA GLY A 390 16.60 -5.57 -6.78
C GLY A 390 15.30 -5.16 -6.12
N SER A 391 15.09 -3.88 -5.83
CA SER A 391 13.80 -3.36 -5.33
C SER A 391 12.66 -3.51 -6.33
N CYS A 392 12.95 -3.53 -7.65
CA CYS A 392 11.97 -3.56 -8.72
C CYS A 392 12.14 -4.72 -9.71
N HIS A 393 13.34 -5.28 -9.80
CA HIS A 393 13.71 -6.32 -10.76
C HIS A 393 14.22 -7.58 -10.05
N THR A 394 13.98 -8.73 -10.68
CA THR A 394 14.62 -10.00 -10.30
C THR A 394 15.50 -10.45 -11.45
N MET A 395 16.37 -11.43 -11.21
CA MET A 395 17.14 -11.99 -12.31
C MET A 395 16.30 -12.87 -13.24
N ASN A 396 15.44 -13.74 -12.67
CA ASN A 396 14.72 -14.78 -13.41
C ASN A 396 13.18 -14.78 -13.23
N GLY A 397 12.63 -13.90 -12.37
CA GLY A 397 11.21 -13.89 -12.02
C GLY A 397 10.49 -12.64 -12.51
N TYR A 398 9.86 -11.92 -11.59
CA TYR A 398 9.13 -10.69 -11.92
C TYR A 398 10.05 -9.61 -12.50
N ARG A 399 9.69 -9.05 -13.65
CA ARG A 399 10.52 -8.10 -14.40
C ARG A 399 11.95 -8.61 -14.57
N ALA A 400 12.08 -9.86 -15.01
CA ALA A 400 13.33 -10.58 -15.11
C ALA A 400 14.36 -9.83 -15.97
N MET A 401 15.53 -9.55 -15.39
CA MET A 401 16.60 -8.85 -16.12
C MET A 401 17.11 -9.66 -17.29
N ARG A 402 17.14 -10.98 -17.21
CA ARG A 402 17.50 -11.86 -18.34
C ARG A 402 16.59 -11.66 -19.55
N VAL A 403 15.30 -11.43 -19.32
CA VAL A 403 14.33 -11.17 -20.41
C VAL A 403 14.43 -9.73 -20.91
N LEU A 404 14.57 -8.76 -20.00
CA LEU A 404 14.65 -7.33 -20.37
C LEU A 404 15.95 -6.96 -21.12
N MET A 405 17.01 -7.71 -20.88
CA MET A 405 18.31 -7.52 -21.52
C MET A 405 18.60 -8.54 -22.62
N ASP A 406 17.65 -9.43 -22.92
CA ASP A 406 17.83 -10.45 -23.97
C ASP A 406 18.21 -9.84 -25.32
N GLY A 407 19.11 -10.51 -26.03
CA GLY A 407 19.64 -10.06 -27.31
C GLY A 407 20.65 -8.90 -27.24
N ARG A 408 20.98 -8.38 -26.05
CA ARG A 408 22.03 -7.35 -25.87
C ARG A 408 23.37 -7.99 -25.58
N ASP A 409 24.39 -7.54 -26.31
CA ASP A 409 25.78 -7.84 -25.96
C ASP A 409 26.27 -6.98 -24.77
N ARG A 410 27.49 -7.20 -24.32
CA ARG A 410 28.09 -6.42 -23.21
C ARG A 410 28.04 -4.92 -23.47
N THR A 411 28.30 -4.49 -24.69
CA THR A 411 28.29 -3.06 -25.07
C THR A 411 26.87 -2.47 -25.01
N GLY A 412 25.88 -3.21 -25.49
CA GLY A 412 24.48 -2.80 -25.41
C GLY A 412 23.95 -2.72 -23.98
N ILE A 413 24.39 -3.63 -23.08
CA ILE A 413 24.09 -3.58 -21.65
C ILE A 413 24.78 -2.37 -21.02
N HIS A 414 26.07 -2.16 -21.29
CA HIS A 414 26.83 -1.01 -20.78
C HIS A 414 26.17 0.33 -21.16
N ASN A 415 25.86 0.53 -22.44
CA ASN A 415 25.22 1.74 -22.93
C ASN A 415 23.85 1.99 -22.27
N PHE A 416 23.12 0.92 -21.98
CA PHE A 416 21.84 1.03 -21.25
C PHE A 416 22.05 1.49 -19.81
N ILE A 417 23.05 0.96 -19.11
CA ILE A 417 23.38 1.36 -17.74
C ILE A 417 23.88 2.81 -17.70
N VAL A 418 24.75 3.21 -18.64
CA VAL A 418 25.20 4.61 -18.79
C VAL A 418 24.02 5.55 -19.03
N MET A 419 23.06 5.17 -19.86
CA MET A 419 21.87 5.97 -20.09
C MET A 419 21.04 6.15 -18.79
N LEU A 420 20.95 5.13 -17.93
CA LEU A 420 20.32 5.26 -16.62
C LEU A 420 21.15 6.08 -15.64
N HIS A 421 22.47 6.03 -15.73
CA HIS A 421 23.39 6.86 -14.94
C HIS A 421 23.31 8.34 -15.34
N ASP A 422 23.34 8.65 -16.61
CA ASP A 422 23.20 10.02 -17.14
C ASP A 422 21.87 10.67 -16.75
N TYR A 423 20.86 9.89 -16.53
CA TYR A 423 19.52 10.22 -16.04
C TYR A 423 18.89 11.46 -16.71
N LYS A 424 19.01 11.58 -18.02
CA LYS A 424 18.51 12.72 -18.78
C LYS A 424 16.98 12.83 -18.71
N PRO A 425 16.42 14.05 -18.59
CA PRO A 425 14.97 14.25 -18.47
C PRO A 425 14.15 13.75 -19.68
N ASP A 426 14.73 13.70 -20.86
CA ASP A 426 14.14 13.20 -22.09
C ASP A 426 14.24 11.68 -22.26
N SER A 427 14.99 11.00 -21.38
CA SER A 427 15.03 9.55 -21.37
C SER A 427 13.65 8.96 -21.08
N PRO A 428 13.19 7.95 -21.85
CA PRO A 428 11.90 7.31 -21.62
C PRO A 428 11.79 6.65 -20.24
N TYR A 429 12.92 6.34 -19.60
CA TYR A 429 12.99 5.67 -18.31
C TYR A 429 12.99 6.64 -17.12
N HIS A 430 13.36 7.90 -17.31
CA HIS A 430 13.50 8.90 -16.26
C HIS A 430 12.29 9.04 -15.33
N ARG A 431 11.07 8.86 -15.87
CA ARG A 431 9.83 9.08 -15.12
C ARG A 431 9.42 7.90 -14.20
N PHE A 432 10.00 6.71 -14.39
CA PHE A 432 9.58 5.53 -13.62
C PHE A 432 10.71 4.64 -13.11
N MET A 433 11.94 4.83 -13.59
CA MET A 433 13.13 4.16 -13.08
C MET A 433 14.00 5.17 -12.33
N PRO A 434 14.59 4.77 -11.18
CA PRO A 434 15.63 5.57 -10.52
C PRO A 434 16.87 5.75 -11.42
N PRO A 435 17.74 6.76 -11.15
CA PRO A 435 19.08 6.77 -11.72
C PRO A 435 19.87 5.56 -11.23
N MET A 436 20.78 5.05 -12.03
CA MET A 436 21.87 4.20 -11.57
C MET A 436 22.93 5.10 -10.93
N ALA A 437 22.99 5.12 -9.61
CA ALA A 437 23.95 5.94 -8.87
C ALA A 437 25.22 5.13 -8.58
N GLY A 438 26.37 5.61 -9.05
CA GLY A 438 27.65 4.92 -8.87
C GLY A 438 28.76 5.48 -9.75
N ASN A 439 29.99 5.16 -9.43
CA ASN A 439 31.13 5.58 -10.23
C ASN A 439 31.32 4.68 -11.48
N LEU A 440 32.30 5.02 -12.32
CA LEU A 440 32.58 4.26 -13.56
C LEU A 440 32.91 2.78 -13.30
N GLN A 441 33.54 2.46 -12.17
CA GLN A 441 33.81 1.09 -11.81
C GLN A 441 32.55 0.33 -11.47
N ASP A 442 31.60 0.95 -10.75
CA ASP A 442 30.32 0.34 -10.41
C ASP A 442 29.49 0.06 -11.67
N ILE A 443 29.51 0.98 -12.65
CA ILE A 443 28.88 0.79 -13.97
C ILE A 443 29.47 -0.43 -14.67
N ASP A 444 30.81 -0.56 -14.67
CA ASP A 444 31.48 -1.68 -15.34
C ASP A 444 31.24 -3.01 -14.62
N ASP A 445 31.32 -3.02 -13.28
CA ASP A 445 31.05 -4.21 -12.45
C ASP A 445 29.61 -4.71 -12.64
N LEU A 446 28.62 -3.79 -12.63
CA LEU A 446 27.21 -4.13 -12.89
C LEU A 446 27.01 -4.65 -14.31
N THR A 447 27.67 -4.01 -15.32
CA THR A 447 27.64 -4.45 -16.72
C THR A 447 28.18 -5.89 -16.85
N ASN A 448 29.32 -6.18 -16.22
CA ASN A 448 29.94 -7.49 -16.29
C ASN A 448 29.06 -8.57 -15.62
N TYR A 449 28.47 -8.25 -14.46
CA TYR A 449 27.53 -9.16 -13.79
C TYR A 449 26.31 -9.44 -14.68
N LEU A 450 25.64 -8.42 -15.18
CA LEU A 450 24.45 -8.59 -16.04
C LEU A 450 24.79 -9.35 -17.33
N ASN A 451 25.90 -9.02 -17.97
CA ASN A 451 26.35 -9.73 -19.17
C ASN A 451 26.60 -11.23 -18.90
N ALA A 452 27.21 -11.56 -17.78
CA ALA A 452 27.43 -12.96 -17.38
C ALA A 452 26.10 -13.70 -17.12
N GLN A 453 25.07 -13.01 -16.63
CA GLN A 453 23.76 -13.59 -16.41
C GLN A 453 22.93 -13.75 -17.68
N VAL A 454 23.04 -12.81 -18.62
CA VAL A 454 22.28 -12.80 -19.88
C VAL A 454 22.97 -13.65 -20.95
N ASN A 455 24.31 -13.56 -21.06
CA ASN A 455 25.13 -14.21 -22.07
C ASN A 455 26.15 -15.18 -21.44
N PRO A 456 25.73 -16.27 -20.77
CA PRO A 456 26.64 -17.13 -20.01
C PRO A 456 27.72 -17.80 -20.87
N GLN A 457 27.46 -18.07 -22.14
CA GLN A 457 28.44 -18.66 -23.05
C GLN A 457 29.56 -17.68 -23.44
N ALA A 458 29.24 -16.40 -23.66
CA ALA A 458 30.20 -15.36 -23.94
C ALA A 458 31.12 -15.06 -22.73
N ALA A 459 30.58 -15.16 -21.52
CA ALA A 459 31.34 -14.97 -20.27
C ALA A 459 32.37 -16.07 -20.02
N LEU A 460 32.13 -17.31 -20.48
CA LEU A 460 33.06 -18.43 -20.37
C LEU A 460 34.27 -18.27 -21.31
N VAL A 461 34.11 -17.65 -22.46
CA VAL A 461 35.18 -17.40 -23.45
C VAL A 461 36.15 -16.30 -22.96
N GLN A 462 35.74 -15.38 -22.12
CA GLN A 462 36.59 -14.29 -21.60
C GLN A 462 37.48 -14.73 -20.37
N LYS A 463 37.17 -15.82 -19.71
CA LYS A 463 37.95 -16.30 -18.56
C LYS A 463 39.40 -16.75 -18.84
N PRO A 464 39.79 -17.27 -20.03
CA PRO A 464 41.17 -17.75 -20.25
C PRO A 464 42.23 -16.65 -20.40
N LEU A 465 41.85 -15.40 -20.76
CA LEU A 465 42.84 -14.33 -21.01
C LEU A 465 43.41 -13.67 -19.75
N LEU A 466 42.73 -13.77 -18.62
CA LEU A 466 43.22 -13.23 -17.33
C LEU A 466 44.07 -14.20 -16.51
N ALA A 467 44.02 -15.51 -16.80
CA ALA A 467 44.83 -16.52 -16.14
C ALA A 467 46.28 -16.64 -16.73
N ALA A 468 46.53 -16.02 -17.89
CA ALA A 468 47.85 -16.09 -18.56
C ALA A 468 48.77 -14.89 -18.22
N ARG A 469 48.38 -14.01 -17.28
CA ARG A 469 49.18 -12.86 -16.81
C ARG A 469 49.42 -12.91 -15.29
N ARG A 470 49.79 -14.06 -14.77
CA ARG A 470 50.42 -14.20 -13.46
C ARG A 470 51.77 -14.86 -13.62
#